data_ee0a60f51898e2da80f0863025105892
#
_entry.id   ee0a60f51898e2da80f0863025105892
#
_cell.length_a   1.000
_cell.length_b   1.000
_cell.length_c   1.000
_cell.angle_alpha   90.00
_cell.angle_beta   90.00
_cell.angle_gamma   90.00
#
_symmetry.space_group_name_H-M   'P 1'
#
loop_
_entity.id
_entity.type
_entity.pdbx_description
1 polymer ?
#
loop_
_entity_poly.entity_id
_entity_poly.type
_entity_poly.pdbx_seq_one_letter_code
_entity_poly.pdbx_strand_id
1 'polypeptide(L)'
;WVTYSIPIVGAPGRNGFQPNISINYNSQGSNDVLGYGWSIGGLSAISRVPKNIYYDGKTEPIALDNNDAFILDGMRLLIDGNDCEPEQGNMHILFGTEDFQLTYFFAEYPDGTKAMYRKHGDFLFPLTQLTDAAGNIIDFIYEMDNNRCYIDKIQYGAHISGSSHFADISFSYKSRTDVLIGYEKGVEIKLSRLLDKIECHNGTSLLHTYTFTYQTDKVSLLTQVDCDNLNPLRFYYGYSDNTREYFGLGYAELATGYIDYLPMTLAKGKMNYGMEDDALVAYPQRSTCYLYKPDKNSPVRYASSYHPEQELLFYKSLSEEYPEVEKIIAGDGFQLLTMFDVDGMSGDEVVKINNSVENGTDRLYIRTYKSAPGIPITLSSTITFDSDAAGEGFWPKGYYPGDYNGDGKIELLVVSMNKPLGL
;
A
#
# COMPACT_ATOMS: atom_id res chain seq x y z
N TRP A 1 -5.77 2.34 -3.47
CA TRP A 1 -5.78 2.79 -2.08
C TRP A 1 -7.23 3.06 -1.66
N VAL A 2 -7.74 2.26 -0.71
CA VAL A 2 -9.11 2.39 -0.20
C VAL A 2 -9.03 2.66 1.30
N THR A 3 -9.74 3.70 1.75
CA THR A 3 -9.92 4.02 3.17
C THR A 3 -11.40 4.11 3.50
N TYR A 4 -11.76 3.72 4.71
CA TYR A 4 -13.12 3.82 5.22
C TYR A 4 -13.09 4.10 6.73
N SER A 5 -14.02 4.89 7.24
CA SER A 5 -14.08 5.23 8.66
C SER A 5 -15.50 5.10 9.21
N ILE A 6 -15.62 4.50 10.38
CA ILE A 6 -16.88 4.35 11.13
C ILE A 6 -16.71 5.10 12.45
N PRO A 7 -17.39 6.22 12.66
CA PRO A 7 -17.34 6.93 13.93
C PRO A 7 -18.04 6.13 15.03
N ILE A 8 -17.48 6.13 16.23
CA ILE A 8 -18.08 5.61 17.44
C ILE A 8 -18.81 6.76 18.14
N VAL A 9 -20.12 6.66 18.23
CA VAL A 9 -20.98 7.71 18.81
C VAL A 9 -21.19 7.46 20.29
N GLY A 10 -20.61 8.29 21.13
CA GLY A 10 -20.81 8.29 22.58
C GLY A 10 -21.76 9.38 23.05
N ALA A 11 -21.93 9.51 24.38
CA ALA A 11 -22.65 10.61 24.99
C ALA A 11 -21.97 11.96 24.64
N PRO A 12 -22.73 13.06 24.47
CA PRO A 12 -22.14 14.37 24.30
C PRO A 12 -21.32 14.79 25.54
N GLY A 13 -20.09 15.26 25.30
CA GLY A 13 -19.24 15.80 26.35
C GLY A 13 -19.59 17.22 26.76
N ARG A 14 -19.01 17.70 27.86
CA ARG A 14 -19.18 19.11 28.30
C ARG A 14 -18.63 20.05 27.25
N ASN A 15 -19.46 21.01 26.81
CA ASN A 15 -19.08 21.98 25.76
C ASN A 15 -18.57 21.32 24.46
N GLY A 16 -18.99 20.08 24.17
CA GLY A 16 -18.51 19.33 23.02
C GLY A 16 -17.13 18.68 23.19
N PHE A 17 -16.52 18.76 24.39
CA PHE A 17 -15.25 18.07 24.66
C PHE A 17 -15.52 16.60 25.00
N GLN A 18 -15.36 15.75 24.01
CA GLN A 18 -15.62 14.32 24.06
C GLN A 18 -14.59 13.55 23.22
N PRO A 19 -14.39 12.25 23.49
CA PRO A 19 -13.50 11.41 22.68
C PRO A 19 -13.97 11.35 21.23
N ASN A 20 -13.03 11.47 20.28
CA ASN A 20 -13.29 11.27 18.85
C ASN A 20 -12.73 9.93 18.39
N ILE A 21 -13.46 8.86 18.69
CA ILE A 21 -13.06 7.48 18.38
C ILE A 21 -13.72 7.01 17.10
N SER A 22 -12.97 6.30 16.28
CA SER A 22 -13.44 5.71 15.04
C SER A 22 -12.78 4.35 14.78
N ILE A 23 -13.43 3.54 13.96
CA ILE A 23 -12.88 2.31 13.40
C ILE A 23 -12.48 2.61 11.97
N ASN A 24 -11.20 2.49 11.65
CA ASN A 24 -10.64 2.93 10.38
C ASN A 24 -10.08 1.75 9.59
N TYR A 25 -10.46 1.68 8.32
CA TYR A 25 -9.88 0.78 7.34
C TYR A 25 -8.90 1.51 6.43
N ASN A 26 -7.77 0.85 6.19
CA ASN A 26 -6.82 1.24 5.15
C ASN A 26 -6.34 -0.03 4.45
N SER A 27 -6.53 -0.10 3.13
CA SER A 27 -6.14 -1.27 2.33
C SER A 27 -4.62 -1.57 2.36
N GLN A 28 -3.81 -0.63 2.81
CA GLN A 28 -2.36 -0.79 3.04
C GLN A 28 -2.00 -0.87 4.53
N GLY A 29 -3.02 -0.94 5.41
CA GLY A 29 -2.84 -1.05 6.85
C GLY A 29 -2.29 -2.41 7.27
N SER A 30 -1.68 -2.44 8.44
CA SER A 30 -1.21 -3.67 9.08
C SER A 30 -2.34 -4.44 9.77
N ASN A 31 -2.02 -5.63 10.26
CA ASN A 31 -2.93 -6.40 11.11
C ASN A 31 -2.87 -5.86 12.56
N ASP A 32 -4.02 -5.53 13.13
CA ASP A 32 -4.13 -4.98 14.48
C ASP A 32 -5.32 -5.60 15.23
N VAL A 33 -5.77 -5.01 16.34
CA VAL A 33 -6.86 -5.49 17.21
C VAL A 33 -8.21 -5.66 16.50
N LEU A 34 -8.40 -5.07 15.34
CA LEU A 34 -9.61 -5.18 14.50
C LEU A 34 -9.37 -6.06 13.24
N GLY A 35 -8.23 -6.79 13.20
CA GLY A 35 -7.85 -7.58 12.04
C GLY A 35 -7.09 -6.79 10.98
N TYR A 36 -6.87 -7.39 9.83
CA TYR A 36 -6.00 -6.85 8.78
C TYR A 36 -6.60 -5.60 8.13
N GLY A 37 -5.80 -4.52 8.12
CA GLY A 37 -6.16 -3.24 7.53
C GLY A 37 -7.05 -2.35 8.42
N TRP A 38 -7.52 -2.85 9.56
CA TRP A 38 -8.39 -2.11 10.46
C TRP A 38 -7.65 -1.69 11.73
N SER A 39 -7.96 -0.49 12.22
CA SER A 39 -7.39 0.09 13.44
C SER A 39 -8.41 0.94 14.19
N ILE A 40 -8.16 1.20 15.47
CA ILE A 40 -8.91 2.17 16.26
C ILE A 40 -8.26 3.54 16.03
N GLY A 41 -9.03 4.50 15.54
CA GLY A 41 -8.64 5.90 15.40
C GLY A 41 -9.02 6.74 16.62
N GLY A 42 -8.32 7.87 16.80
CA GLY A 42 -8.53 8.77 17.93
C GLY A 42 -7.71 8.42 19.19
N LEU A 43 -6.88 7.39 19.12
CA LEU A 43 -5.86 7.09 20.12
C LEU A 43 -4.53 7.72 19.67
N SER A 44 -3.79 8.29 20.63
CA SER A 44 -2.49 8.90 20.39
C SER A 44 -1.44 8.27 21.29
N ALA A 45 -0.19 8.21 20.83
CA ALA A 45 0.90 7.67 21.62
C ALA A 45 2.27 8.24 21.22
N ILE A 46 3.15 8.35 22.19
CA ILE A 46 4.57 8.56 21.96
C ILE A 46 5.27 7.21 22.04
N SER A 47 6.14 6.91 21.07
CA SER A 47 6.88 5.66 21.00
C SER A 47 8.37 5.90 20.89
N ARG A 48 9.18 5.00 21.48
CA ARG A 48 10.63 4.96 21.23
C ARG A 48 10.90 4.44 19.82
N VAL A 49 11.89 5.03 19.18
CA VAL A 49 12.35 4.58 17.84
C VAL A 49 13.87 4.54 17.80
N PRO A 50 14.49 3.76 16.92
CA PRO A 50 15.92 3.81 16.66
C PRO A 50 16.35 5.21 16.18
N LYS A 51 17.57 5.61 16.53
CA LYS A 51 18.20 6.78 15.92
C LYS A 51 18.56 6.51 14.49
N ASN A 52 18.49 7.55 13.65
CA ASN A 52 18.85 7.47 12.25
C ASN A 52 19.78 8.63 11.83
N ILE A 53 20.44 8.47 10.70
CA ILE A 53 21.45 9.43 10.22
C ILE A 53 20.84 10.82 9.97
N TYR A 54 19.59 10.88 9.49
CA TYR A 54 18.96 12.15 9.12
C TYR A 54 18.73 13.06 10.34
N TYR A 55 18.15 12.53 11.41
CA TYR A 55 17.82 13.31 12.61
C TYR A 55 18.98 13.35 13.63
N ASP A 56 19.73 12.24 13.75
CA ASP A 56 20.64 12.02 14.88
C ASP A 56 22.12 12.01 14.45
N GLY A 57 22.40 12.10 13.14
CA GLY A 57 23.76 12.00 12.59
C GLY A 57 24.40 10.61 12.73
N LYS A 58 23.70 9.64 13.30
CA LYS A 58 24.16 8.27 13.56
C LYS A 58 23.00 7.29 13.62
N THR A 59 23.28 6.01 13.42
CA THR A 59 22.32 4.92 13.60
C THR A 59 22.60 4.21 14.91
N GLU A 60 21.63 4.19 15.81
CA GLU A 60 21.71 3.46 17.09
C GLU A 60 20.38 2.75 17.37
N PRO A 61 20.42 1.51 17.90
CA PRO A 61 19.21 0.84 18.35
C PRO A 61 18.60 1.53 19.56
N ILE A 62 17.34 1.23 19.88
CA ILE A 62 16.70 1.65 21.14
C ILE A 62 17.51 1.13 22.33
N ALA A 63 17.91 2.02 23.24
CA ALA A 63 18.70 1.70 24.43
C ALA A 63 17.83 1.46 25.68
N LEU A 64 16.59 1.94 25.70
CA LEU A 64 15.65 2.03 26.82
C LEU A 64 16.12 3.02 27.90
N ASP A 65 16.86 4.03 27.48
CA ASP A 65 17.30 5.13 28.34
C ASP A 65 16.69 6.48 27.89
N ASN A 66 17.07 7.55 28.56
CA ASN A 66 16.56 8.89 28.30
C ASN A 66 17.16 9.54 27.04
N ASN A 67 18.14 8.89 26.39
CA ASN A 67 18.75 9.37 25.15
C ASN A 67 18.15 8.74 23.89
N ASP A 68 17.15 7.89 24.05
CA ASP A 68 16.44 7.32 22.91
C ASP A 68 15.74 8.40 22.09
N ALA A 69 15.45 8.06 20.87
CA ALA A 69 14.65 8.88 19.98
C ALA A 69 13.16 8.55 20.14
N PHE A 70 12.29 9.54 19.91
CA PHE A 70 10.85 9.39 20.09
C PHE A 70 10.08 9.91 18.89
N ILE A 71 8.89 9.34 18.66
CA ILE A 71 7.89 9.80 17.71
C ILE A 71 6.55 9.98 18.43
N LEU A 72 5.79 11.00 18.06
CA LEU A 72 4.39 11.20 18.45
C LEU A 72 3.53 10.92 17.21
N ASP A 73 2.71 9.88 17.26
CA ASP A 73 1.81 9.49 16.16
C ASP A 73 2.52 9.40 14.79
N GLY A 74 3.76 8.91 14.78
CA GLY A 74 4.61 8.79 13.59
C GLY A 74 5.48 10.00 13.26
N MET A 75 5.29 11.13 13.96
CA MET A 75 6.08 12.36 13.76
C MET A 75 7.27 12.40 14.70
N ARG A 76 8.46 12.70 14.18
CA ARG A 76 9.68 12.78 14.97
C ARG A 76 9.59 13.88 16.03
N LEU A 77 10.03 13.57 17.25
CA LEU A 77 10.23 14.53 18.32
C LEU A 77 11.70 14.97 18.34
N LEU A 78 11.91 16.29 18.32
CA LEU A 78 13.21 16.94 18.42
C LEU A 78 13.41 17.34 19.87
N ILE A 79 14.47 16.83 20.49
CA ILE A 79 14.74 17.01 21.92
C ILE A 79 15.92 17.96 22.09
N ASP A 80 15.73 19.06 22.86
CA ASP A 80 16.76 19.99 23.27
C ASP A 80 16.70 20.19 24.79
N GLY A 81 17.61 19.56 25.51
CA GLY A 81 17.60 19.55 26.98
C GLY A 81 16.37 18.82 27.54
N ASN A 82 15.49 19.54 28.23
CA ASN A 82 14.23 19.02 28.78
C ASN A 82 13.02 19.36 27.88
N ASP A 83 13.24 20.16 26.86
CA ASP A 83 12.19 20.55 25.90
C ASP A 83 12.17 19.62 24.70
N CYS A 84 10.99 19.40 24.19
CA CYS A 84 10.76 18.50 23.09
C CYS A 84 9.68 19.10 22.20
N GLU A 85 9.92 19.12 20.91
CA GLU A 85 8.98 19.64 19.92
C GLU A 85 8.79 18.62 18.79
N PRO A 86 7.59 18.49 18.22
CA PRO A 86 7.43 17.71 17.02
C PRO A 86 8.11 18.41 15.84
N GLU A 87 8.62 17.63 14.88
CA GLU A 87 9.22 18.16 13.65
C GLU A 87 8.30 19.13 12.90
N GLN A 88 6.98 18.91 13.00
CA GLN A 88 5.95 19.75 12.41
C GLN A 88 4.88 20.08 13.46
N GLY A 89 4.45 21.32 13.48
CA GLY A 89 3.41 21.79 14.39
C GLY A 89 3.91 22.81 15.41
N ASN A 90 2.99 23.30 16.24
CA ASN A 90 3.27 24.32 17.26
C ASN A 90 2.97 23.80 18.68
N MET A 91 3.21 22.53 18.91
CA MET A 91 2.97 21.89 20.20
C MET A 91 4.25 21.96 21.03
N HIS A 92 4.14 22.33 22.30
CA HIS A 92 5.24 22.28 23.24
C HIS A 92 5.11 21.02 24.11
N ILE A 93 6.20 20.24 24.20
CA ILE A 93 6.20 18.97 24.94
C ILE A 93 7.31 19.01 26.00
N LEU A 94 6.93 18.74 27.23
CA LEU A 94 7.85 18.51 28.35
C LEU A 94 7.85 17.02 28.68
N PHE A 95 8.95 16.50 29.18
CA PHE A 95 9.02 15.15 29.71
C PHE A 95 9.57 15.13 31.13
N GLY A 96 9.11 14.13 31.88
CA GLY A 96 9.53 13.97 33.26
C GLY A 96 10.08 12.60 33.57
N THR A 97 10.97 12.55 34.54
CA THR A 97 11.62 11.32 34.99
C THR A 97 11.31 11.05 36.48
N GLU A 98 11.09 9.77 36.81
CA GLU A 98 11.06 9.26 38.17
C GLU A 98 12.20 8.26 38.32
N ASP A 99 12.95 8.31 39.41
CA ASP A 99 14.11 7.46 39.63
C ASP A 99 15.13 7.47 38.46
N PHE A 100 15.34 8.63 37.85
CA PHE A 100 16.16 8.85 36.66
C PHE A 100 15.69 8.14 35.39
N GLN A 101 14.48 7.57 35.37
CA GLN A 101 13.86 6.96 34.19
C GLN A 101 12.72 7.82 33.69
N LEU A 102 12.63 7.97 32.37
CA LEU A 102 11.54 8.66 31.69
C LEU A 102 10.21 7.93 31.95
N THR A 103 9.25 8.65 32.54
CA THR A 103 7.95 8.09 32.93
C THR A 103 6.76 8.73 32.24
N TYR A 104 6.88 9.99 31.78
CA TYR A 104 5.78 10.67 31.10
C TYR A 104 6.26 11.76 30.16
N PHE A 105 5.36 12.12 29.22
CA PHE A 105 5.41 13.36 28.44
C PHE A 105 4.13 14.16 28.70
N PHE A 106 4.29 15.47 28.70
CA PHE A 106 3.21 16.43 28.85
C PHE A 106 3.23 17.40 27.69
N ALA A 107 2.17 17.43 26.88
CA ALA A 107 2.07 18.29 25.70
C ALA A 107 1.03 19.40 25.91
N GLU A 108 1.37 20.61 25.48
CA GLU A 108 0.45 21.74 25.41
C GLU A 108 0.22 22.14 23.96
N TYR A 109 -1.05 22.18 23.58
CA TYR A 109 -1.50 22.57 22.25
C TYR A 109 -1.81 24.06 22.18
N PRO A 110 -1.74 24.69 20.98
CA PRO A 110 -2.01 26.13 20.82
C PRO A 110 -3.41 26.59 21.27
N ASP A 111 -4.39 25.67 21.26
CA ASP A 111 -5.78 25.92 21.70
C ASP A 111 -5.94 25.82 23.24
N GLY A 112 -4.86 25.59 23.96
CA GLY A 112 -4.86 25.42 25.41
C GLY A 112 -5.20 24.02 25.88
N THR A 113 -5.40 23.06 24.97
CA THR A 113 -5.55 21.64 25.33
C THR A 113 -4.23 21.10 25.87
N LYS A 114 -4.31 20.27 26.90
CA LYS A 114 -3.17 19.61 27.56
C LYS A 114 -3.31 18.11 27.43
N ALA A 115 -2.23 17.44 27.07
CA ALA A 115 -2.19 15.98 26.93
C ALA A 115 -1.11 15.37 27.81
N MET A 116 -1.45 14.31 28.52
CA MET A 116 -0.55 13.53 29.35
C MET A 116 -0.35 12.15 28.74
N TYR A 117 0.91 11.82 28.45
CA TYR A 117 1.32 10.51 27.94
C TYR A 117 2.14 9.81 29.04
N ARG A 118 1.71 8.64 29.50
CA ARG A 118 2.40 7.89 30.55
C ARG A 118 2.98 6.60 30.03
N LYS A 119 4.13 6.22 30.60
CA LYS A 119 4.83 4.99 30.26
C LYS A 119 3.93 3.76 30.50
N HIS A 120 3.77 2.93 29.45
CA HIS A 120 3.15 1.62 29.49
C HIS A 120 4.07 0.60 28.80
N GLY A 121 4.69 -0.26 29.61
CA GLY A 121 5.80 -1.10 29.14
C GLY A 121 7.06 -0.28 28.88
N ASP A 122 7.97 -0.80 28.05
CA ASP A 122 9.27 -0.17 27.85
C ASP A 122 9.32 0.78 26.65
N PHE A 123 8.43 0.60 25.68
CA PHE A 123 8.54 1.25 24.37
C PHE A 123 7.46 2.31 24.12
N LEU A 124 6.35 2.29 24.86
CA LEU A 124 5.15 3.05 24.54
C LEU A 124 4.74 3.97 25.69
N PHE A 125 4.32 5.19 25.34
CA PHE A 125 3.70 6.19 26.20
C PHE A 125 2.35 6.57 25.56
N PRO A 126 1.27 5.81 25.80
CA PRO A 126 -0.03 6.17 25.28
C PRO A 126 -0.58 7.42 25.95
N LEU A 127 -1.47 8.12 25.25
CA LEU A 127 -2.24 9.23 25.81
C LEU A 127 -3.14 8.72 26.96
N THR A 128 -2.91 9.22 28.17
CA THR A 128 -3.69 8.82 29.36
C THR A 128 -4.70 9.87 29.78
N GLN A 129 -4.49 11.13 29.44
CA GLN A 129 -5.43 12.20 29.79
C GLN A 129 -5.37 13.34 28.79
N LEU A 130 -6.55 13.90 28.47
CA LEU A 130 -6.70 15.19 27.80
C LEU A 130 -7.44 16.14 28.74
N THR A 131 -7.01 17.41 28.76
CA THR A 131 -7.71 18.48 29.48
C THR A 131 -7.84 19.66 28.54
N ASP A 132 -9.06 20.14 28.28
CA ASP A 132 -9.28 21.34 27.46
C ASP A 132 -8.96 22.65 28.22
N ALA A 133 -8.96 23.77 27.51
CA ALA A 133 -8.70 25.08 28.11
C ALA A 133 -9.77 25.48 29.17
N ALA A 134 -10.95 24.91 29.13
CA ALA A 134 -12.01 25.12 30.13
C ALA A 134 -11.88 24.21 31.36
N GLY A 135 -10.94 23.23 31.36
CA GLY A 135 -10.70 22.30 32.45
C GLY A 135 -11.53 21.03 32.40
N ASN A 136 -12.17 20.70 31.26
CA ASN A 136 -12.84 19.42 31.09
C ASN A 136 -11.82 18.32 30.85
N ILE A 137 -12.10 17.10 31.35
CA ILE A 137 -11.15 15.99 31.39
C ILE A 137 -11.70 14.80 30.62
N ILE A 138 -10.80 14.17 29.83
CA ILE A 138 -10.98 12.84 29.23
C ILE A 138 -9.82 11.98 29.71
N ASP A 139 -10.10 10.82 30.31
CA ASP A 139 -9.10 9.86 30.75
C ASP A 139 -9.15 8.60 29.88
N PHE A 140 -7.97 8.13 29.47
CA PHE A 140 -7.76 6.92 28.69
C PHE A 140 -7.10 5.87 29.58
N ILE A 141 -7.74 4.73 29.72
CA ILE A 141 -7.32 3.64 30.60
C ILE A 141 -6.90 2.46 29.72
N TYR A 142 -5.72 1.94 29.98
CA TYR A 142 -5.12 0.85 29.21
C TYR A 142 -4.84 -0.35 30.08
N GLU A 143 -4.86 -1.54 29.50
CA GLU A 143 -4.33 -2.76 30.09
C GLU A 143 -3.14 -3.30 29.27
N MET A 144 -2.22 -3.97 29.96
CA MET A 144 -1.09 -4.66 29.33
C MET A 144 -1.34 -6.15 29.28
N ASP A 145 -1.20 -6.74 28.09
CA ASP A 145 -1.21 -8.18 27.91
C ASP A 145 -0.14 -8.62 26.92
N ASN A 146 0.70 -9.57 27.32
CA ASN A 146 1.82 -10.07 26.51
C ASN A 146 2.73 -8.94 25.92
N ASN A 147 3.05 -7.96 26.76
CA ASN A 147 3.81 -6.75 26.44
C ASN A 147 3.17 -5.84 25.38
N ARG A 148 1.91 -6.05 25.07
CA ARG A 148 1.12 -5.17 24.21
C ARG A 148 0.11 -4.38 25.03
N CYS A 149 -0.02 -3.09 24.69
CA CYS A 149 -0.96 -2.15 25.31
C CYS A 149 -2.29 -2.21 24.55
N TYR A 150 -3.40 -2.38 25.29
CA TYR A 150 -4.77 -2.39 24.79
C TYR A 150 -5.56 -1.29 25.50
N ILE A 151 -6.35 -0.51 24.75
CA ILE A 151 -7.29 0.43 25.36
C ILE A 151 -8.42 -0.38 26.04
N ASP A 152 -8.66 -0.12 27.31
CA ASP A 152 -9.73 -0.76 28.07
C ASP A 152 -10.97 0.15 28.16
N LYS A 153 -10.74 1.42 28.49
CA LYS A 153 -11.85 2.36 28.72
C LYS A 153 -11.43 3.80 28.47
N ILE A 154 -12.36 4.62 27.98
CA ILE A 154 -12.22 6.06 27.91
C ILE A 154 -13.34 6.66 28.76
N GLN A 155 -12.99 7.43 29.79
CA GLN A 155 -13.93 8.11 30.67
C GLN A 155 -13.88 9.63 30.43
N TYR A 156 -15.02 10.29 30.38
CA TYR A 156 -15.06 11.72 30.11
C TYR A 156 -16.21 12.46 30.80
N GLY A 157 -16.14 13.79 30.75
CA GLY A 157 -17.12 14.66 31.39
C GLY A 157 -16.78 15.05 32.82
N ALA A 158 -15.61 14.65 33.35
CA ALA A 158 -15.03 15.22 34.56
C ALA A 158 -14.52 16.63 34.33
N HIS A 159 -14.21 17.34 35.42
CA HIS A 159 -13.65 18.68 35.37
C HIS A 159 -12.63 18.89 36.50
N ILE A 160 -11.60 19.71 36.28
CA ILE A 160 -10.54 20.01 37.26
C ILE A 160 -11.07 20.56 38.60
N SER A 161 -12.29 21.15 38.64
CA SER A 161 -12.94 21.58 39.87
C SER A 161 -13.47 20.46 40.76
N GLY A 162 -13.29 19.17 40.35
CA GLY A 162 -13.63 18.00 41.16
C GLY A 162 -14.95 17.29 40.77
N SER A 163 -15.57 17.60 39.64
CA SER A 163 -16.70 16.79 39.16
C SER A 163 -16.21 15.48 38.57
N SER A 164 -16.97 14.40 38.81
CA SER A 164 -16.67 13.06 38.32
C SER A 164 -17.01 12.91 36.82
N HIS A 165 -16.48 11.88 36.19
CA HIS A 165 -16.90 11.44 34.86
C HIS A 165 -18.37 11.03 34.88
N PHE A 166 -19.08 11.35 33.80
CA PHE A 166 -20.49 10.93 33.65
C PHE A 166 -20.70 10.05 32.42
N ALA A 167 -19.71 9.88 31.56
CA ALA A 167 -19.81 9.04 30.38
C ALA A 167 -18.53 8.22 30.17
N ASP A 168 -18.70 7.06 29.54
CA ASP A 168 -17.57 6.21 29.17
C ASP A 168 -17.78 5.45 27.85
N ILE A 169 -16.66 5.05 27.25
CA ILE A 169 -16.57 4.12 26.14
C ILE A 169 -15.69 2.97 26.61
N SER A 170 -16.23 1.76 26.67
CA SER A 170 -15.55 0.55 27.14
C SER A 170 -15.26 -0.39 25.99
N PHE A 171 -14.08 -1.01 26.00
CA PHE A 171 -13.60 -1.91 24.96
C PHE A 171 -13.45 -3.32 25.52
N SER A 172 -14.05 -4.30 24.86
CA SER A 172 -13.95 -5.71 25.27
C SER A 172 -13.31 -6.53 24.17
N TYR A 173 -12.46 -7.47 24.56
CA TYR A 173 -11.64 -8.25 23.64
C TYR A 173 -11.93 -9.74 23.75
N LYS A 174 -11.71 -10.45 22.64
CA LYS A 174 -11.69 -11.91 22.56
C LYS A 174 -10.34 -12.42 22.07
N SER A 175 -10.03 -13.67 22.34
CA SER A 175 -8.83 -14.32 21.83
C SER A 175 -8.85 -14.41 20.30
N ARG A 176 -7.68 -14.25 19.68
CA ARG A 176 -7.50 -14.46 18.25
C ARG A 176 -6.72 -15.74 17.97
N THR A 177 -6.97 -16.36 16.83
CA THR A 177 -6.28 -17.58 16.42
C THR A 177 -5.02 -17.31 15.58
N ASP A 178 -4.98 -16.19 14.88
CA ASP A 178 -3.84 -15.70 14.08
C ASP A 178 -2.93 -14.78 14.90
N VAL A 179 -2.45 -15.25 16.05
CA VAL A 179 -1.57 -14.48 16.95
C VAL A 179 -0.33 -14.01 16.22
N LEU A 180 -0.06 -12.70 16.27
CA LEU A 180 1.17 -12.14 15.75
C LEU A 180 2.20 -11.98 16.86
N ILE A 181 3.41 -12.43 16.58
CA ILE A 181 4.54 -12.34 17.50
C ILE A 181 5.62 -11.48 16.86
N GLY A 182 6.04 -10.46 17.58
CA GLY A 182 7.16 -9.59 17.22
C GLY A 182 8.15 -9.52 18.37
N TYR A 183 9.32 -8.97 18.10
CA TYR A 183 10.35 -8.75 19.11
C TYR A 183 10.89 -7.34 19.01
N GLU A 184 10.95 -6.66 20.15
CA GLU A 184 11.62 -5.39 20.26
C GLU A 184 12.71 -5.50 21.32
N LYS A 185 13.96 -5.24 20.94
CA LYS A 185 15.14 -5.40 21.84
C LYS A 185 15.15 -6.76 22.59
N GLY A 186 14.71 -7.84 21.93
CA GLY A 186 14.63 -9.17 22.51
C GLY A 186 13.41 -9.42 23.42
N VAL A 187 12.58 -8.42 23.66
CA VAL A 187 11.30 -8.58 24.36
C VAL A 187 10.24 -9.04 23.39
N GLU A 188 9.61 -10.16 23.69
CA GLU A 188 8.50 -10.71 22.89
C GLU A 188 7.24 -9.87 23.11
N ILE A 189 6.61 -9.43 22.02
CA ILE A 189 5.35 -8.69 22.01
C ILE A 189 4.33 -9.49 21.22
N LYS A 190 3.17 -9.79 21.81
CA LYS A 190 2.11 -10.56 21.16
C LYS A 190 0.85 -9.74 20.93
N LEU A 191 0.36 -9.72 19.69
CA LEU A 191 -0.99 -9.33 19.39
C LEU A 191 -1.89 -10.58 19.47
N SER A 192 -2.48 -10.82 20.66
CA SER A 192 -3.21 -12.04 21.01
C SER A 192 -4.72 -11.87 21.07
N ARG A 193 -5.22 -10.62 20.91
CA ARG A 193 -6.64 -10.29 21.09
C ARG A 193 -7.21 -9.59 19.87
N LEU A 194 -8.49 -9.82 19.61
CA LEU A 194 -9.35 -9.07 18.71
C LEU A 194 -10.37 -8.27 19.51
N LEU A 195 -10.68 -7.08 19.07
CA LEU A 195 -11.76 -6.29 19.65
C LEU A 195 -13.09 -7.02 19.40
N ASP A 196 -13.84 -7.28 20.47
CA ASP A 196 -15.12 -7.99 20.40
C ASP A 196 -16.30 -7.03 20.37
N LYS A 197 -16.29 -6.04 21.25
CA LYS A 197 -17.33 -5.00 21.29
C LYS A 197 -16.82 -3.69 21.87
N ILE A 198 -17.56 -2.61 21.56
CA ILE A 198 -17.44 -1.29 22.18
C ILE A 198 -18.82 -0.95 22.77
N GLU A 199 -18.85 -0.56 24.03
CA GLU A 199 -20.07 -0.12 24.72
C GLU A 199 -19.93 1.35 25.14
N CYS A 200 -20.91 2.17 24.77
CA CYS A 200 -20.93 3.59 25.09
C CYS A 200 -22.01 3.84 26.17
N HIS A 201 -21.62 4.48 27.27
CA HIS A 201 -22.50 4.74 28.40
C HIS A 201 -22.65 6.21 28.74
N ASN A 202 -23.82 6.57 29.27
CA ASN A 202 -24.05 7.84 29.93
C ASN A 202 -24.52 7.54 31.37
N GLY A 203 -23.64 7.70 32.35
CA GLY A 203 -23.83 7.19 33.70
C GLY A 203 -23.98 5.68 33.69
N THR A 204 -25.12 5.20 34.17
CA THR A 204 -25.47 3.78 34.19
C THR A 204 -26.24 3.32 32.95
N SER A 205 -26.61 4.24 32.07
CA SER A 205 -27.41 3.94 30.89
C SER A 205 -26.50 3.57 29.71
N LEU A 206 -26.69 2.37 29.16
CA LEU A 206 -26.09 1.95 27.91
C LEU A 206 -26.76 2.69 26.77
N LEU A 207 -25.97 3.40 25.94
CA LEU A 207 -26.45 4.14 24.78
C LEU A 207 -26.33 3.32 23.51
N HIS A 208 -25.12 2.81 23.24
CA HIS A 208 -24.79 2.06 22.02
C HIS A 208 -23.87 0.88 22.31
N THR A 209 -24.07 -0.20 21.57
CA THR A 209 -23.17 -1.35 21.54
C THR A 209 -22.75 -1.60 20.09
N TYR A 210 -21.46 -1.53 19.82
CA TYR A 210 -20.87 -1.95 18.56
C TYR A 210 -20.25 -3.34 18.73
N THR A 211 -20.63 -4.29 17.86
CA THR A 211 -20.16 -5.67 17.92
C THR A 211 -19.43 -6.02 16.62
N PHE A 212 -18.32 -6.74 16.72
CA PHE A 212 -17.41 -7.01 15.61
C PHE A 212 -17.36 -8.51 15.27
N THR A 213 -17.68 -8.83 14.02
CA THR A 213 -17.63 -10.21 13.51
C THR A 213 -16.44 -10.35 12.55
N TYR A 214 -15.71 -11.45 12.71
CA TYR A 214 -14.50 -11.72 11.95
C TYR A 214 -14.61 -13.06 11.21
N GLN A 215 -13.98 -13.11 10.05
CA GLN A 215 -13.62 -14.34 9.38
C GLN A 215 -12.10 -14.51 9.52
N THR A 216 -11.66 -15.69 9.97
CA THR A 216 -10.24 -16.00 10.10
C THR A 216 -9.90 -17.16 9.18
N ASP A 217 -8.97 -16.91 8.26
CA ASP A 217 -8.27 -17.93 7.48
C ASP A 217 -6.78 -17.86 7.83
N LYS A 218 -5.97 -17.13 7.05
CA LYS A 218 -4.56 -16.86 7.38
C LYS A 218 -4.40 -15.65 8.29
N VAL A 219 -5.32 -14.71 8.18
CA VAL A 219 -5.43 -13.50 9.00
C VAL A 219 -6.87 -13.26 9.39
N SER A 220 -7.09 -12.57 10.50
CA SER A 220 -8.42 -12.14 10.89
C SER A 220 -8.87 -10.96 10.03
N LEU A 221 -10.04 -11.07 9.41
CA LEU A 221 -10.68 -10.06 8.59
C LEU A 221 -11.99 -9.64 9.25
N LEU A 222 -12.18 -8.35 9.50
CA LEU A 222 -13.44 -7.81 10.00
C LEU A 222 -14.50 -7.89 8.91
N THR A 223 -15.52 -8.70 9.07
CA THR A 223 -16.56 -8.92 8.06
C THR A 223 -17.86 -8.20 8.34
N GLN A 224 -18.13 -7.85 9.59
CA GLN A 224 -19.36 -7.17 9.97
C GLN A 224 -19.17 -6.30 11.21
N VAL A 225 -19.83 -5.14 11.20
CA VAL A 225 -20.00 -4.26 12.36
C VAL A 225 -21.49 -4.08 12.57
N ASP A 226 -21.97 -4.47 13.74
CA ASP A 226 -23.34 -4.25 14.17
C ASP A 226 -23.37 -3.09 15.18
N CYS A 227 -24.42 -2.28 15.13
CA CYS A 227 -24.70 -1.26 16.13
C CYS A 227 -26.18 -1.29 16.49
N ASP A 228 -26.50 -1.72 17.68
CA ASP A 228 -27.87 -1.81 18.23
C ASP A 228 -28.85 -2.46 17.24
N ASN A 229 -29.94 -1.72 16.90
CA ASN A 229 -30.97 -2.16 15.95
C ASN A 229 -30.78 -1.61 14.53
N LEU A 230 -29.60 -1.07 14.22
CA LEU A 230 -29.29 -0.58 12.88
C LEU A 230 -28.95 -1.73 11.92
N ASN A 231 -29.09 -1.48 10.63
CA ASN A 231 -28.64 -2.46 9.65
C ASN A 231 -27.12 -2.65 9.77
N PRO A 232 -26.62 -3.90 9.80
CA PRO A 232 -25.21 -4.18 9.91
C PRO A 232 -24.42 -3.67 8.70
N LEU A 233 -23.24 -3.13 8.96
CA LEU A 233 -22.24 -2.87 7.92
C LEU A 233 -21.50 -4.17 7.64
N ARG A 234 -21.47 -4.59 6.37
CA ARG A 234 -20.78 -5.81 5.94
C ARG A 234 -19.66 -5.50 4.98
N PHE A 235 -18.53 -6.17 5.17
CA PHE A 235 -17.32 -6.03 4.38
C PHE A 235 -17.02 -7.33 3.66
N TYR A 236 -16.83 -7.22 2.35
CA TYR A 236 -16.47 -8.33 1.49
C TYR A 236 -15.07 -8.08 0.95
N TYR A 237 -14.17 -8.99 1.26
CA TYR A 237 -12.81 -8.93 0.76
C TYR A 237 -12.74 -9.76 -0.51
N GLY A 238 -12.29 -9.14 -1.60
CA GLY A 238 -11.96 -9.90 -2.79
C GLY A 238 -10.81 -10.83 -2.44
N TYR A 239 -11.10 -12.09 -2.18
CA TYR A 239 -10.10 -13.10 -2.33
C TYR A 239 -9.73 -13.10 -3.81
N SER A 240 -8.55 -12.61 -4.15
CA SER A 240 -7.82 -13.44 -5.08
C SER A 240 -7.70 -14.77 -4.33
N ASP A 241 -8.53 -15.73 -4.71
CA ASP A 241 -8.27 -17.13 -4.42
C ASP A 241 -6.76 -17.27 -4.54
N ASN A 242 -6.05 -17.79 -3.53
CA ASN A 242 -4.60 -17.99 -3.59
C ASN A 242 -4.18 -19.13 -4.52
N THR A 243 -5.06 -19.68 -5.25
CA THR A 243 -4.83 -19.76 -6.66
C THR A 243 -4.73 -18.30 -7.15
N ARG A 244 -3.62 -17.56 -6.90
CA ARG A 244 -2.94 -17.04 -8.05
C ARG A 244 -2.77 -18.30 -8.90
N GLU A 245 -3.79 -18.63 -9.62
CA GLU A 245 -3.59 -18.98 -10.98
C GLU A 245 -2.82 -17.74 -11.42
N TYR A 246 -1.49 -17.84 -11.28
CA TYR A 246 -0.68 -17.15 -12.23
C TYR A 246 -1.46 -17.41 -13.47
N PHE A 247 -1.91 -16.43 -14.19
CA PHE A 247 -2.11 -16.65 -15.58
C PHE A 247 -0.78 -17.23 -16.06
N GLY A 248 -0.44 -18.30 -15.40
CA GLY A 248 0.61 -19.22 -15.68
C GLY A 248 -0.06 -19.94 -16.79
N LEU A 249 -0.01 -19.31 -17.91
CA LEU A 249 0.04 -19.94 -19.16
C LEU A 249 0.13 -21.39 -18.84
N GLY A 250 -0.95 -22.16 -19.05
CA GLY A 250 -1.11 -23.55 -18.63
C GLY A 250 0.09 -24.42 -18.90
N TYR A 251 1.15 -24.13 -18.20
CA TYR A 251 2.45 -24.78 -18.28
C TYR A 251 2.36 -26.26 -18.05
N ALA A 252 1.40 -26.71 -17.26
CA ALA A 252 1.22 -28.11 -17.00
C ALA A 252 0.92 -28.91 -18.28
N GLU A 253 0.24 -28.31 -19.26
CA GLU A 253 -0.02 -28.97 -20.53
C GLU A 253 1.07 -28.75 -21.59
N LEU A 254 1.85 -27.67 -21.47
CA LEU A 254 3.02 -27.43 -22.31
C LEU A 254 4.20 -28.30 -21.97
N ALA A 255 4.25 -28.88 -20.76
CA ALA A 255 5.34 -29.72 -20.29
C ALA A 255 5.47 -31.08 -21.02
N THR A 256 4.52 -31.47 -21.83
CA THR A 256 4.58 -32.76 -22.56
C THR A 256 5.39 -32.73 -23.85
N GLY A 257 6.32 -31.79 -24.03
CA GLY A 257 7.28 -31.88 -25.11
C GLY A 257 7.94 -30.64 -25.66
N TYR A 258 7.67 -29.43 -25.10
CA TYR A 258 8.19 -28.19 -25.68
C TYR A 258 8.58 -27.16 -24.61
N ILE A 259 9.57 -27.52 -23.79
CA ILE A 259 10.06 -26.70 -22.66
C ILE A 259 10.82 -25.42 -23.13
N ASP A 260 11.20 -25.32 -24.39
CA ASP A 260 12.16 -24.31 -24.86
C ASP A 260 11.54 -22.96 -25.26
N TYR A 261 10.19 -22.79 -25.20
CA TYR A 261 9.54 -21.63 -25.78
C TYR A 261 8.42 -21.09 -24.89
N LEU A 262 8.83 -20.42 -23.82
CA LEU A 262 7.91 -19.78 -22.89
C LEU A 262 7.40 -18.45 -23.44
N PRO A 263 6.07 -18.22 -23.51
CA PRO A 263 5.54 -16.89 -23.80
C PRO A 263 5.94 -15.92 -22.67
N MET A 264 6.33 -14.71 -23.02
CA MET A 264 6.65 -13.66 -22.09
C MET A 264 5.62 -12.56 -22.18
N THR A 265 4.96 -12.23 -21.06
CA THR A 265 4.23 -10.97 -20.96
C THR A 265 5.26 -9.85 -20.96
N LEU A 266 5.23 -9.01 -21.99
CA LEU A 266 6.22 -7.96 -22.18
C LEU A 266 5.81 -6.65 -21.56
N ALA A 267 4.52 -6.30 -21.64
CA ALA A 267 3.99 -5.08 -21.10
C ALA A 267 2.50 -5.22 -20.76
N LYS A 268 2.05 -4.39 -19.83
CA LYS A 268 0.65 -4.12 -19.53
C LYS A 268 0.41 -2.63 -19.62
N GLY A 269 -0.75 -2.24 -20.09
CA GLY A 269 -1.13 -0.84 -20.21
C GLY A 269 -2.59 -0.71 -20.61
N LYS A 270 -3.06 0.52 -20.82
CA LYS A 270 -4.46 0.85 -21.12
C LYS A 270 -4.62 1.40 -22.54
N MET A 271 -4.52 0.55 -23.53
CA MET A 271 -4.58 0.97 -24.92
C MET A 271 -5.99 1.34 -25.39
N ASN A 272 -7.00 0.75 -24.76
CA ASN A 272 -8.40 0.88 -25.20
C ASN A 272 -9.24 1.90 -24.43
N TYR A 273 -8.63 2.85 -23.72
CA TYR A 273 -9.34 3.86 -22.91
C TYR A 273 -10.26 3.28 -21.81
N GLY A 274 -10.19 1.96 -21.58
CA GLY A 274 -10.99 1.25 -20.58
C GLY A 274 -10.43 1.39 -19.17
N MET A 275 -11.20 0.91 -18.18
CA MET A 275 -10.69 0.77 -16.80
C MET A 275 -9.78 -0.45 -16.63
N GLU A 276 -9.73 -1.33 -17.61
CA GLU A 276 -9.08 -2.63 -17.58
C GLU A 276 -7.75 -2.61 -18.31
N ASP A 277 -6.80 -3.39 -17.79
CA ASP A 277 -5.48 -3.49 -18.40
C ASP A 277 -5.51 -4.37 -19.65
N ASP A 278 -4.79 -3.95 -20.67
CA ASP A 278 -4.44 -4.75 -21.85
C ASP A 278 -3.06 -5.39 -21.64
N ALA A 279 -2.78 -6.49 -22.28
CA ALA A 279 -1.47 -7.14 -22.20
C ALA A 279 -0.88 -7.45 -23.56
N LEU A 280 0.42 -7.19 -23.67
CA LEU A 280 1.23 -7.53 -24.81
C LEU A 280 2.06 -8.77 -24.47
N VAL A 281 1.92 -9.82 -25.30
CA VAL A 281 2.59 -11.10 -25.09
C VAL A 281 3.40 -11.47 -26.32
N ALA A 282 4.68 -11.80 -26.12
CA ALA A 282 5.55 -12.28 -27.19
C ALA A 282 5.81 -13.77 -27.09
N TYR A 283 5.86 -14.41 -28.24
CA TYR A 283 6.25 -15.80 -28.43
C TYR A 283 7.53 -15.87 -29.25
N PRO A 284 8.67 -16.13 -28.65
CA PRO A 284 9.96 -15.91 -29.31
C PRO A 284 10.27 -16.82 -30.50
N GLN A 285 9.66 -17.97 -30.68
CA GLN A 285 10.09 -18.90 -31.74
C GLN A 285 9.08 -19.92 -32.27
N ARG A 286 7.84 -20.01 -31.82
CA ARG A 286 6.84 -20.93 -32.38
C ARG A 286 5.43 -20.37 -32.37
N SER A 287 4.71 -20.78 -33.39
CA SER A 287 3.39 -20.31 -33.76
C SER A 287 2.23 -21.02 -33.02
N THR A 288 2.35 -21.31 -31.74
CA THR A 288 1.23 -21.79 -30.96
C THR A 288 0.81 -20.71 -29.96
N CYS A 289 -0.30 -20.07 -30.21
CA CYS A 289 -0.90 -19.12 -29.30
C CYS A 289 -1.83 -19.83 -28.36
N TYR A 290 -1.74 -19.51 -27.08
CA TYR A 290 -2.76 -19.87 -26.12
C TYR A 290 -3.50 -18.60 -25.74
N LEU A 291 -4.79 -18.56 -26.01
CA LEU A 291 -5.68 -17.56 -25.49
C LEU A 291 -6.14 -18.00 -24.11
N TYR A 292 -5.81 -17.23 -23.09
CA TYR A 292 -6.34 -17.46 -21.76
C TYR A 292 -7.64 -16.71 -21.61
N LYS A 293 -8.70 -17.51 -21.40
CA LYS A 293 -9.92 -16.98 -20.83
C LYS A 293 -9.70 -16.72 -19.35
N PRO A 294 -10.30 -15.67 -18.77
CA PRO A 294 -10.43 -15.54 -17.33
C PRO A 294 -11.20 -16.71 -16.69
N ASP A 295 -11.94 -17.51 -17.46
CA ASP A 295 -12.61 -18.71 -16.96
C ASP A 295 -11.59 -19.82 -16.70
N LYS A 296 -11.54 -20.24 -15.44
CA LYS A 296 -10.61 -21.20 -14.82
C LYS A 296 -10.56 -22.59 -15.50
N ASN A 297 -11.50 -22.93 -16.36
CA ASN A 297 -11.73 -24.32 -16.76
C ASN A 297 -11.46 -24.65 -18.22
N SER A 298 -11.12 -23.70 -19.07
CA SER A 298 -10.93 -24.00 -20.49
C SER A 298 -10.04 -23.00 -21.22
N PRO A 299 -8.73 -23.20 -21.26
CA PRO A 299 -7.87 -22.46 -22.18
C PRO A 299 -8.29 -22.76 -23.62
N VAL A 300 -8.54 -21.71 -24.40
CA VAL A 300 -8.76 -21.89 -25.84
C VAL A 300 -7.42 -21.99 -26.53
N ARG A 301 -7.16 -23.14 -27.12
CA ARG A 301 -5.94 -23.43 -27.84
C ARG A 301 -6.12 -23.05 -29.31
N TYR A 302 -5.30 -22.13 -29.81
CA TYR A 302 -5.15 -21.89 -31.22
C TYR A 302 -3.79 -22.44 -31.68
N ALA A 303 -3.81 -23.50 -32.49
CA ALA A 303 -2.62 -23.97 -33.18
C ALA A 303 -2.52 -23.24 -34.49
N SER A 304 -1.47 -22.46 -34.71
CA SER A 304 -1.12 -21.94 -36.01
C SER A 304 0.07 -22.72 -36.59
N SER A 305 0.15 -22.74 -37.92
CA SER A 305 1.27 -23.39 -38.62
C SER A 305 2.59 -22.72 -38.29
N TYR A 306 3.69 -23.49 -38.30
CA TYR A 306 5.06 -23.06 -38.06
C TYR A 306 5.44 -21.88 -38.96
N HIS A 307 5.72 -20.74 -38.34
CA HIS A 307 6.38 -19.60 -38.99
C HIS A 307 7.64 -19.24 -38.21
N PRO A 308 8.77 -19.01 -38.86
CA PRO A 308 10.03 -18.66 -38.20
C PRO A 308 10.02 -17.25 -37.60
N GLU A 309 8.96 -16.50 -37.76
CA GLU A 309 8.83 -15.12 -37.29
C GLU A 309 8.24 -15.06 -35.89
N GLN A 310 8.73 -14.15 -35.08
CA GLN A 310 8.18 -13.88 -33.74
C GLN A 310 6.74 -13.37 -33.86
N GLU A 311 5.81 -14.00 -33.14
CA GLU A 311 4.45 -13.51 -33.06
C GLU A 311 4.28 -12.65 -31.82
N LEU A 312 3.75 -11.45 -32.03
CA LEU A 312 3.31 -10.55 -30.98
C LEU A 312 1.81 -10.58 -30.94
N LEU A 313 1.27 -10.88 -29.77
CA LEU A 313 -0.16 -10.86 -29.52
C LEU A 313 -0.47 -9.74 -28.53
N PHE A 314 -1.48 -8.99 -28.88
CA PHE A 314 -2.05 -7.98 -28.04
C PHE A 314 -3.40 -8.47 -27.51
N TYR A 315 -3.53 -8.54 -26.22
CA TYR A 315 -4.74 -8.94 -25.50
C TYR A 315 -5.42 -7.69 -24.97
N LYS A 316 -6.63 -7.43 -25.43
CA LYS A 316 -7.47 -6.33 -24.96
C LYS A 316 -8.35 -6.78 -23.81
N SER A 317 -8.51 -5.91 -22.81
CA SER A 317 -9.46 -6.11 -21.70
C SER A 317 -9.30 -7.45 -20.98
N LEU A 318 -8.18 -7.62 -20.30
CA LEU A 318 -7.80 -8.88 -19.64
C LEU A 318 -8.81 -9.41 -18.61
N SER A 319 -9.70 -8.56 -18.10
CA SER A 319 -10.73 -8.94 -17.15
C SER A 319 -12.02 -9.47 -17.81
N GLU A 320 -12.16 -9.35 -19.12
CA GLU A 320 -13.31 -9.93 -19.84
C GLU A 320 -13.19 -11.45 -19.96
N GLU A 321 -14.32 -12.16 -19.94
CA GLU A 321 -14.37 -13.60 -20.10
C GLU A 321 -13.76 -14.06 -21.44
N TYR A 322 -13.78 -13.19 -22.45
CA TYR A 322 -13.24 -13.44 -23.79
C TYR A 322 -12.49 -12.19 -24.28
N PRO A 323 -11.23 -11.94 -23.84
CA PRO A 323 -10.49 -10.78 -24.32
C PRO A 323 -10.26 -10.86 -25.82
N GLU A 324 -10.44 -9.75 -26.50
CA GLU A 324 -10.07 -9.64 -27.90
C GLU A 324 -8.55 -9.79 -28.06
N VAL A 325 -8.14 -10.56 -29.06
CA VAL A 325 -6.73 -10.80 -29.37
C VAL A 325 -6.41 -10.31 -30.75
N GLU A 326 -5.46 -9.41 -30.86
CA GLU A 326 -4.92 -8.94 -32.12
C GLU A 326 -3.47 -9.36 -32.30
N LYS A 327 -3.13 -9.74 -33.52
CA LYS A 327 -1.75 -10.08 -33.89
C LYS A 327 -1.02 -8.83 -34.38
N ILE A 328 0.07 -8.48 -33.70
CA ILE A 328 1.01 -7.49 -34.19
C ILE A 328 2.08 -8.25 -34.95
N ILE A 329 2.14 -8.06 -36.27
CA ILE A 329 3.17 -8.68 -37.10
C ILE A 329 4.52 -8.04 -36.78
N ALA A 330 5.44 -8.85 -36.29
CA ALA A 330 6.78 -8.43 -35.92
C ALA A 330 7.81 -9.12 -36.81
N GLY A 331 7.84 -8.77 -38.11
CA GLY A 331 8.72 -9.42 -39.10
C GLY A 331 10.20 -9.53 -38.71
N ASP A 332 10.74 -8.61 -37.91
CA ASP A 332 12.18 -8.44 -37.73
C ASP A 332 12.68 -8.56 -36.27
N GLY A 333 11.95 -9.28 -35.41
CA GLY A 333 12.31 -9.32 -34.00
C GLY A 333 12.13 -7.97 -33.29
N PHE A 334 12.54 -7.90 -32.01
CA PHE A 334 12.54 -6.65 -31.26
C PHE A 334 13.60 -6.69 -30.16
N GLN A 335 14.09 -5.51 -29.76
CA GLN A 335 14.99 -5.33 -28.62
C GLN A 335 14.24 -4.81 -27.39
N LEU A 336 13.24 -3.98 -27.63
CA LEU A 336 12.28 -3.54 -26.60
C LEU A 336 10.89 -3.59 -27.17
N LEU A 337 9.97 -4.02 -26.34
CA LEU A 337 8.56 -3.91 -26.57
C LEU A 337 7.90 -3.53 -25.24
N THR A 338 7.16 -2.44 -25.23
CA THR A 338 6.55 -1.86 -24.04
C THR A 338 5.28 -1.08 -24.37
N MET A 339 4.55 -0.62 -23.37
CA MET A 339 3.36 0.22 -23.52
C MET A 339 3.49 1.42 -22.61
N PHE A 340 3.26 2.61 -23.15
CA PHE A 340 3.13 3.88 -22.41
C PHE A 340 2.54 4.97 -23.30
N ASP A 341 2.00 6.01 -22.68
CA ASP A 341 1.43 7.17 -23.36
C ASP A 341 2.54 8.03 -24.02
N VAL A 342 2.64 7.95 -25.34
CA VAL A 342 3.64 8.68 -26.14
C VAL A 342 3.13 10.05 -26.62
N ASP A 343 1.80 10.21 -26.78
CA ASP A 343 1.25 11.40 -27.41
C ASP A 343 0.46 12.32 -26.47
N GLY A 344 0.29 11.92 -25.23
CA GLY A 344 -0.46 12.68 -24.21
C GLY A 344 -1.97 12.62 -24.41
N MET A 345 -2.48 11.73 -25.25
CA MET A 345 -3.89 11.42 -25.39
C MET A 345 -4.25 10.24 -24.49
N SER A 346 -5.51 10.08 -24.16
CA SER A 346 -5.91 8.96 -23.32
C SER A 346 -5.63 7.62 -24.02
N GLY A 347 -4.94 6.71 -23.30
CA GLY A 347 -4.54 5.39 -23.76
C GLY A 347 -3.04 5.28 -24.01
N ASP A 348 -2.50 4.10 -23.75
CA ASP A 348 -1.07 3.79 -23.97
C ASP A 348 -0.86 3.28 -25.40
N GLU A 349 0.27 3.64 -25.99
CA GLU A 349 0.73 3.08 -27.27
C GLU A 349 1.64 1.89 -27.04
N VAL A 350 1.62 0.92 -27.94
CA VAL A 350 2.67 -0.10 -28.02
C VAL A 350 3.87 0.49 -28.72
N VAL A 351 5.03 0.47 -28.04
CA VAL A 351 6.31 0.92 -28.56
C VAL A 351 7.21 -0.28 -28.83
N LYS A 352 7.56 -0.48 -30.09
CA LYS A 352 8.46 -1.54 -30.57
C LYS A 352 9.77 -0.95 -31.07
N ILE A 353 10.88 -1.47 -30.56
CA ILE A 353 12.22 -1.09 -31.01
C ILE A 353 12.94 -2.30 -31.57
N ASN A 354 13.47 -2.16 -32.78
CA ASN A 354 14.31 -3.19 -33.41
C ASN A 354 15.45 -2.58 -34.20
N ASN A 355 16.55 -3.32 -34.31
CA ASN A 355 17.63 -3.02 -35.21
C ASN A 355 17.53 -3.85 -36.48
N SER A 356 17.90 -3.27 -37.61
CA SER A 356 18.04 -3.95 -38.88
C SER A 356 19.31 -3.44 -39.59
N VAL A 357 19.94 -4.28 -40.36
CA VAL A 357 21.04 -3.89 -41.23
C VAL A 357 20.52 -3.77 -42.66
N GLU A 358 20.45 -2.55 -43.15
CA GLU A 358 20.03 -2.28 -44.53
C GLU A 358 21.16 -1.66 -45.33
N ASN A 359 21.52 -2.29 -46.44
CA ASN A 359 22.59 -1.85 -47.33
C ASN A 359 23.93 -1.62 -46.59
N GLY A 360 24.22 -2.43 -45.55
CA GLY A 360 25.44 -2.32 -44.76
C GLY A 360 25.43 -1.23 -43.70
N THR A 361 24.30 -0.55 -43.51
CA THR A 361 24.08 0.44 -42.44
C THR A 361 23.19 -0.15 -41.34
N ASP A 362 23.65 -0.10 -40.10
CA ASP A 362 22.80 -0.46 -38.94
C ASP A 362 21.75 0.63 -38.73
N ARG A 363 20.49 0.23 -38.63
CA ARG A 363 19.37 1.11 -38.37
C ARG A 363 18.61 0.70 -37.13
N LEU A 364 18.28 1.68 -36.30
CA LEU A 364 17.34 1.53 -35.21
C LEU A 364 15.96 2.03 -35.63
N TYR A 365 14.96 1.19 -35.52
CA TYR A 365 13.56 1.53 -35.76
C TYR A 365 12.83 1.62 -34.45
N ILE A 366 12.13 2.73 -34.22
CA ILE A 366 11.16 2.91 -33.14
C ILE A 366 9.80 3.05 -33.79
N ARG A 367 8.92 2.08 -33.55
CA ARG A 367 7.58 2.05 -34.11
C ARG A 367 6.55 2.13 -32.99
N THR A 368 5.58 3.03 -33.13
CA THR A 368 4.44 3.15 -32.23
C THR A 368 3.18 2.62 -32.90
N TYR A 369 2.40 1.88 -32.14
CA TYR A 369 1.14 1.31 -32.58
C TYR A 369 0.02 1.80 -31.68
N LYS A 370 -1.10 2.16 -32.28
CA LYS A 370 -2.32 2.62 -31.61
C LYS A 370 -3.47 1.65 -31.81
N SER A 371 -4.34 1.59 -30.82
CA SER A 371 -5.64 0.94 -30.90
C SER A 371 -6.70 1.84 -30.28
N ALA A 372 -7.95 1.58 -30.58
CA ALA A 372 -9.09 2.17 -29.91
C ALA A 372 -10.23 1.14 -29.87
N PRO A 373 -11.26 1.30 -29.02
CA PRO A 373 -12.40 0.40 -29.00
C PRO A 373 -12.99 0.16 -30.40
N GLY A 374 -13.02 -1.10 -30.84
CA GLY A 374 -13.50 -1.49 -32.16
C GLY A 374 -12.59 -1.13 -33.34
N ILE A 375 -11.39 -0.63 -33.10
CA ILE A 375 -10.39 -0.30 -34.13
C ILE A 375 -9.18 -1.22 -33.96
N PRO A 376 -8.77 -1.96 -35.01
CA PRO A 376 -7.57 -2.80 -34.97
C PRO A 376 -6.31 -2.02 -34.66
N ILE A 377 -5.32 -2.68 -34.05
CA ILE A 377 -3.99 -2.11 -33.83
C ILE A 377 -3.37 -1.75 -35.17
N THR A 378 -2.95 -0.50 -35.29
CA THR A 378 -2.33 0.05 -36.50
C THR A 378 -1.02 0.75 -36.16
N LEU A 379 -0.08 0.68 -37.10
CA LEU A 379 1.17 1.45 -37.01
C LEU A 379 0.84 2.95 -37.09
N SER A 380 1.17 3.67 -36.03
CA SER A 380 0.93 5.12 -35.90
C SER A 380 2.12 5.94 -36.39
N SER A 381 3.34 5.55 -36.01
CA SER A 381 4.56 6.26 -36.43
C SER A 381 5.76 5.34 -36.53
N THR A 382 6.78 5.78 -37.29
CA THR A 382 8.09 5.16 -37.33
C THR A 382 9.16 6.23 -37.28
N ILE A 383 10.07 6.10 -36.33
CA ILE A 383 11.28 6.92 -36.22
C ILE A 383 12.48 6.03 -36.57
N THR A 384 13.40 6.53 -37.38
CA THR A 384 14.58 5.78 -37.82
C THR A 384 15.83 6.55 -37.44
N PHE A 385 16.80 5.85 -36.85
CA PHE A 385 18.13 6.37 -36.61
C PHE A 385 19.14 5.49 -37.36
N ASP A 386 19.93 6.10 -38.21
CA ASP A 386 20.99 5.42 -38.93
C ASP A 386 22.30 5.48 -38.12
N SER A 387 23.11 4.42 -38.18
CA SER A 387 24.52 4.54 -37.76
C SER A 387 25.23 5.57 -38.61
N ASP A 388 26.16 6.30 -38.03
CA ASP A 388 26.91 7.29 -38.79
C ASP A 388 27.73 6.64 -39.93
N ALA A 389 28.16 7.46 -40.90
CA ALA A 389 28.85 7.02 -42.09
C ALA A 389 30.26 6.40 -41.84
N ALA A 390 30.70 6.32 -40.59
CA ALA A 390 31.99 5.77 -40.18
C ALA A 390 31.95 4.25 -39.93
N GLY A 391 30.80 3.59 -40.10
CA GLY A 391 30.67 2.15 -39.91
C GLY A 391 30.65 1.70 -38.42
N GLU A 392 30.48 2.62 -37.52
CA GLU A 392 30.30 2.34 -36.09
C GLU A 392 28.83 1.94 -35.86
N GLY A 393 28.58 0.65 -35.67
CA GLY A 393 27.23 0.16 -35.46
C GLY A 393 26.55 0.78 -34.23
N PHE A 394 25.27 1.08 -34.33
CA PHE A 394 24.47 1.56 -33.21
C PHE A 394 24.12 0.39 -32.28
N TRP A 395 24.65 0.41 -31.05
CA TRP A 395 24.43 -0.63 -30.06
C TRP A 395 23.66 -0.07 -28.83
N PRO A 396 22.34 -0.15 -28.83
CA PRO A 396 21.58 0.28 -27.67
C PRO A 396 21.90 -0.59 -26.46
N LYS A 397 22.11 0.04 -25.30
CA LYS A 397 22.42 -0.61 -24.02
C LYS A 397 21.29 -0.50 -23.01
N GLY A 398 20.40 0.44 -23.23
CA GLY A 398 19.24 0.63 -22.35
C GLY A 398 18.22 1.56 -22.98
N TYR A 399 17.00 1.38 -22.56
CA TYR A 399 15.84 2.14 -22.97
C TYR A 399 15.10 2.55 -21.70
N TYR A 400 14.91 3.84 -21.49
CA TYR A 400 14.35 4.39 -20.26
C TYR A 400 13.18 5.32 -20.62
N PRO A 401 11.93 4.87 -20.47
CA PRO A 401 10.79 5.75 -20.64
C PRO A 401 10.65 6.69 -19.43
N GLY A 402 10.26 7.93 -19.68
CA GLY A 402 10.04 8.94 -18.65
C GLY A 402 9.61 10.27 -19.24
N ASP A 403 8.86 11.06 -18.49
CA ASP A 403 8.55 12.44 -18.83
C ASP A 403 9.74 13.32 -18.45
N TYR A 404 10.67 13.51 -19.38
CA TYR A 404 11.92 14.24 -19.15
C TYR A 404 11.79 15.76 -19.29
N ASN A 405 10.75 16.23 -19.96
CA ASN A 405 10.52 17.65 -20.20
C ASN A 405 9.39 18.23 -19.34
N GLY A 406 8.61 17.38 -18.65
CA GLY A 406 7.52 17.76 -17.76
C GLY A 406 6.22 18.16 -18.48
N ASP A 407 6.01 17.71 -19.73
CA ASP A 407 4.81 18.03 -20.52
C ASP A 407 3.67 17.00 -20.38
N GLY A 408 3.87 15.95 -19.57
CA GLY A 408 2.91 14.88 -19.32
C GLY A 408 2.94 13.75 -20.35
N LYS A 409 3.84 13.78 -21.32
CA LYS A 409 4.07 12.70 -22.29
C LYS A 409 5.30 11.91 -21.89
N ILE A 410 5.35 10.67 -22.32
CA ILE A 410 6.51 9.83 -22.04
C ILE A 410 7.49 9.85 -23.20
N GLU A 411 8.66 10.40 -22.96
CA GLU A 411 9.80 10.30 -23.87
C GLU A 411 10.55 8.99 -23.64
N LEU A 412 11.33 8.60 -24.64
CA LEU A 412 12.19 7.45 -24.57
C LEU A 412 13.67 7.87 -24.63
N LEU A 413 14.38 7.78 -23.51
CA LEU A 413 15.82 7.92 -23.48
C LEU A 413 16.49 6.61 -23.96
N VAL A 414 17.19 6.67 -25.09
CA VAL A 414 17.95 5.55 -25.63
C VAL A 414 19.43 5.76 -25.33
N VAL A 415 20.00 4.90 -24.51
CA VAL A 415 21.45 4.90 -24.24
C VAL A 415 22.12 3.92 -25.19
N SER A 416 23.02 4.41 -26.02
CA SER A 416 23.80 3.59 -26.95
C SER A 416 25.29 3.69 -26.67
N MET A 417 26.05 2.67 -27.06
CA MET A 417 27.50 2.68 -27.07
C MET A 417 27.95 2.48 -28.51
N ASN A 418 29.01 3.23 -28.91
CA ASN A 418 29.66 2.96 -30.15
C ASN A 418 30.26 1.56 -30.13
N LYS A 419 30.20 0.83 -31.24
CA LYS A 419 30.83 -0.48 -31.37
C LYS A 419 32.33 -0.29 -31.16
N PRO A 420 33.00 -0.93 -30.19
CA PRO A 420 34.44 -0.85 -30.10
C PRO A 420 35.03 -1.41 -31.37
N LEU A 421 35.87 -0.60 -32.02
CA LEU A 421 36.65 -1.04 -33.16
C LEU A 421 37.51 -2.22 -32.73
N GLY A 422 37.13 -3.40 -33.18
CA GLY A 422 37.80 -4.69 -33.15
C GLY A 422 38.78 -4.98 -32.00
N LEU A 423 38.35 -5.92 -31.15
CA LEU A 423 39.30 -6.89 -30.59
C LEU A 423 39.17 -8.19 -31.37
#